data_c8d1a9c9719ef7e1faf29dec9c61d2fb
#
_entry.id   c8d1a9c9719ef7e1faf29dec9c61d2fb
#
_cell.length_a   1.000
_cell.length_b   1.000
_cell.length_c   1.000
_cell.angle_alpha   90.00
_cell.angle_beta   90.00
_cell.angle_gamma   90.00
#
_symmetry.space_group_name_H-M   'P 1'
#
loop_
_entity.id
_entity.type
_entity.pdbx_description
1 polymer ?
#
loop_
_entity_poly.entity_id
_entity_poly.type
_entity_poly.pdbx_seq_one_letter_code
_entity_poly.pdbx_strand_id
1 'polypeptide(L)'
;TYQWQKHNTAEGLYENILGATSSTYTLTGDDYDYYIKVVATGSGEYSGTVTSNYVGAVASCPVTAIGAISGTAVVENTLTAGTITPLSATVTYQCKRCATSNGEYINVSGATSNTYSLLTSDIGYYFKVSVTGTSGYSGTVTSEYTGPVAGTSTPITAIGEISGTAQVEQTLTAGSLTRSEATATYQWYSCSTIDGEYDIITGATFATYTLTAS
;
A
#
# COMPACT_ATOMS: atom_id res chain seq x y z
N THR A 1 4.63 35.50 -33.92
CA THR A 1 4.16 34.95 -32.66
C THR A 1 3.20 33.80 -32.95
N TYR A 2 3.11 32.87 -32.01
CA TYR A 2 2.19 31.72 -32.07
C TYR A 2 1.15 31.80 -30.95
N GLN A 3 -0.04 31.17 -31.18
CA GLN A 3 -1.05 30.92 -30.18
C GLN A 3 -1.74 29.60 -30.50
N TRP A 4 -1.61 28.61 -29.61
CA TRP A 4 -2.31 27.34 -29.71
C TRP A 4 -3.73 27.48 -29.17
N GLN A 5 -4.66 26.79 -29.83
CA GLN A 5 -6.10 26.85 -29.55
C GLN A 5 -6.69 25.45 -29.52
N LYS A 6 -7.74 25.25 -28.76
CA LYS A 6 -8.47 23.98 -28.70
C LYS A 6 -9.99 24.15 -28.74
N HIS A 7 -10.68 23.12 -29.22
CA HIS A 7 -12.12 22.98 -29.21
C HIS A 7 -12.53 21.51 -29.12
N ASN A 8 -13.66 21.21 -28.51
CA ASN A 8 -14.16 19.84 -28.32
C ASN A 8 -14.81 19.21 -29.56
N THR A 9 -14.95 19.96 -30.65
CA THR A 9 -15.38 19.44 -31.96
C THR A 9 -14.46 19.99 -33.07
N ALA A 10 -14.36 19.27 -34.18
CA ALA A 10 -13.57 19.69 -35.34
C ALA A 10 -14.02 21.05 -35.89
N GLU A 11 -15.32 21.29 -35.87
CA GLU A 11 -15.95 22.55 -36.33
C GLU A 11 -16.41 23.33 -35.10
N GLY A 12 -15.90 24.58 -34.95
CA GLY A 12 -16.29 25.40 -33.80
C GLY A 12 -15.39 26.62 -33.60
N LEU A 13 -15.70 27.38 -32.55
CA LEU A 13 -14.89 28.51 -32.11
C LEU A 13 -13.80 28.01 -31.15
N TYR A 14 -12.57 27.91 -31.67
CA TYR A 14 -11.41 27.46 -30.92
C TYR A 14 -11.01 28.50 -29.86
N GLU A 15 -10.82 28.07 -28.64
CA GLU A 15 -10.36 28.87 -27.51
C GLU A 15 -8.83 28.82 -27.37
N ASN A 16 -8.25 29.93 -26.94
CA ASN A 16 -6.80 29.99 -26.70
C ASN A 16 -6.40 29.09 -25.52
N ILE A 17 -5.41 28.27 -25.71
CA ILE A 17 -4.74 27.54 -24.63
C ILE A 17 -3.81 28.55 -23.92
N LEU A 18 -4.09 28.79 -22.63
CA LEU A 18 -3.38 29.82 -21.86
C LEU A 18 -1.87 29.53 -21.82
N GLY A 19 -1.08 30.54 -22.19
CA GLY A 19 0.40 30.46 -22.20
C GLY A 19 1.02 29.63 -23.32
N ALA A 20 0.23 29.01 -24.20
CA ALA A 20 0.71 28.22 -25.32
C ALA A 20 1.09 29.08 -26.52
N THR A 21 2.21 29.81 -26.43
CA THR A 21 2.68 30.81 -27.41
C THR A 21 4.00 30.44 -28.09
N SER A 22 4.56 29.28 -27.83
CA SER A 22 5.77 28.78 -28.49
C SER A 22 5.45 28.14 -29.84
N SER A 23 6.48 27.93 -30.66
CA SER A 23 6.35 27.20 -31.94
C SER A 23 5.98 25.73 -31.77
N THR A 24 6.15 25.20 -30.58
CA THR A 24 5.77 23.82 -30.17
C THR A 24 4.80 23.88 -29.01
N TYR A 25 3.89 22.90 -28.96
CA TYR A 25 2.99 22.67 -27.84
C TYR A 25 3.00 21.18 -27.49
N THR A 26 3.21 20.87 -26.23
CA THR A 26 3.15 19.50 -25.72
C THR A 26 1.76 19.22 -25.19
N LEU A 27 1.07 18.23 -25.78
CA LEU A 27 -0.25 17.80 -25.36
C LEU A 27 -0.20 17.26 -23.92
N THR A 28 -1.23 17.55 -23.16
CA THR A 28 -1.42 17.13 -21.78
C THR A 28 -2.72 16.32 -21.64
N GLY A 29 -2.99 15.76 -20.45
CA GLY A 29 -4.25 15.09 -20.18
C GLY A 29 -5.48 15.98 -20.36
N ASP A 30 -5.33 17.30 -20.17
CA ASP A 30 -6.41 18.29 -20.33
C ASP A 30 -6.78 18.57 -21.79
N ASP A 31 -6.00 18.04 -22.72
CA ASP A 31 -6.27 18.15 -24.16
C ASP A 31 -6.96 16.92 -24.72
N TYR A 32 -7.18 15.88 -23.88
CA TYR A 32 -7.89 14.66 -24.29
C TYR A 32 -9.26 14.98 -24.88
N ASP A 33 -9.56 14.36 -26.05
CA ASP A 33 -10.79 14.52 -26.81
C ASP A 33 -11.00 15.93 -27.42
N TYR A 34 -9.98 16.78 -27.38
CA TYR A 34 -9.99 18.07 -28.05
C TYR A 34 -9.32 18.02 -29.43
N TYR A 35 -9.73 18.94 -30.30
CA TYR A 35 -9.09 19.28 -31.56
C TYR A 35 -8.22 20.51 -31.36
N ILE A 36 -7.00 20.51 -31.93
CA ILE A 36 -5.96 21.51 -31.69
C ILE A 36 -5.61 22.22 -32.98
N LYS A 37 -5.49 23.55 -32.93
CA LYS A 37 -4.99 24.42 -34.01
C LYS A 37 -3.89 25.33 -33.49
N VAL A 38 -3.13 25.90 -34.39
CA VAL A 38 -2.21 26.98 -34.08
C VAL A 38 -2.45 28.16 -34.99
N VAL A 39 -2.45 29.34 -34.39
CA VAL A 39 -2.49 30.62 -35.08
C VAL A 39 -1.08 31.22 -35.08
N ALA A 40 -0.55 31.61 -36.25
CA ALA A 40 0.72 32.30 -36.38
C ALA A 40 0.47 33.71 -36.86
N THR A 41 1.03 34.70 -36.16
CA THR A 41 0.96 36.12 -36.51
C THR A 41 2.34 36.65 -36.82
N GLY A 42 2.47 37.28 -37.95
CA GLY A 42 3.69 37.96 -38.39
C GLY A 42 4.11 39.06 -37.41
N SER A 43 5.42 39.34 -37.38
CA SER A 43 6.03 40.37 -36.53
C SER A 43 7.25 40.95 -37.23
N GLY A 44 7.64 42.17 -36.84
CA GLY A 44 8.69 42.92 -37.49
C GLY A 44 8.31 43.36 -38.89
N GLU A 45 9.05 42.96 -39.90
CA GLU A 45 8.79 43.28 -41.32
C GLU A 45 7.68 42.40 -41.94
N TYR A 46 7.22 41.36 -41.24
CA TYR A 46 6.13 40.47 -41.67
C TYR A 46 4.82 40.84 -40.99
N SER A 47 3.73 40.80 -41.73
CA SER A 47 2.39 41.10 -41.24
C SER A 47 1.42 40.01 -41.65
N GLY A 48 0.22 40.02 -40.98
CA GLY A 48 -0.83 39.07 -41.25
C GLY A 48 -0.88 37.92 -40.25
N THR A 49 -1.96 37.19 -40.32
CA THR A 49 -2.25 36.06 -39.44
C THR A 49 -2.71 34.87 -40.27
N VAL A 50 -2.20 33.71 -39.95
CA VAL A 50 -2.58 32.44 -40.60
C VAL A 50 -2.92 31.44 -39.52
N THR A 51 -3.89 30.55 -39.81
CA THR A 51 -4.34 29.49 -38.90
C THR A 51 -4.11 28.13 -39.58
N SER A 52 -3.59 27.18 -38.83
CA SER A 52 -3.42 25.80 -39.31
C SER A 52 -4.77 25.07 -39.47
N ASN A 53 -4.76 23.97 -40.20
CA ASN A 53 -5.80 22.94 -40.02
C ASN A 53 -5.71 22.39 -38.61
N TYR A 54 -6.78 21.73 -38.15
CA TYR A 54 -6.80 21.06 -36.86
C TYR A 54 -6.07 19.70 -36.88
N VAL A 55 -5.65 19.27 -35.72
CA VAL A 55 -5.26 17.88 -35.41
C VAL A 55 -6.10 17.41 -34.22
N GLY A 56 -6.49 16.17 -34.19
CA GLY A 56 -7.35 15.58 -33.11
C GLY A 56 -8.43 14.67 -33.68
N ALA A 57 -9.40 14.14 -32.90
CA ALA A 57 -9.40 14.35 -31.44
C ALA A 57 -8.16 13.74 -30.78
N VAL A 58 -7.61 14.45 -29.79
CA VAL A 58 -6.44 13.96 -29.03
C VAL A 58 -6.79 12.67 -28.30
N ALA A 59 -6.08 11.60 -28.58
CA ALA A 59 -6.29 10.29 -27.97
C ALA A 59 -5.79 10.22 -26.51
N SER A 60 -6.36 9.35 -25.72
CA SER A 60 -5.88 9.08 -24.37
C SER A 60 -4.48 8.46 -24.37
N CYS A 61 -3.67 8.79 -23.36
CA CYS A 61 -2.39 8.17 -23.12
C CYS A 61 -2.55 6.97 -22.17
N PRO A 62 -2.11 5.75 -22.55
CA PRO A 62 -2.28 4.60 -21.68
C PRO A 62 -1.35 4.65 -20.45
N VAL A 63 -1.86 4.23 -19.30
CA VAL A 63 -1.05 3.85 -18.14
C VAL A 63 -0.49 2.46 -18.43
N THR A 64 0.83 2.33 -18.50
CA THR A 64 1.51 1.13 -18.99
C THR A 64 2.17 0.30 -17.90
N ALA A 65 2.50 0.91 -16.76
CA ALA A 65 3.13 0.20 -15.66
C ALA A 65 2.88 0.88 -14.30
N ILE A 66 3.00 0.07 -13.25
CA ILE A 66 3.13 0.50 -11.86
C ILE A 66 4.31 -0.26 -11.24
N GLY A 67 5.15 0.45 -10.51
CA GLY A 67 6.28 -0.13 -9.77
C GLY A 67 5.83 -0.98 -8.57
N ALA A 68 6.79 -1.59 -7.90
CA ALA A 68 6.54 -2.38 -6.70
C ALA A 68 5.96 -1.51 -5.56
N ILE A 69 5.13 -2.13 -4.72
CA ILE A 69 4.67 -1.53 -3.47
C ILE A 69 5.88 -1.37 -2.54
N SER A 70 6.02 -0.21 -1.93
CA SER A 70 7.02 0.08 -0.90
C SER A 70 6.41 0.09 0.50
N GLY A 71 7.26 -0.07 1.52
CA GLY A 71 6.86 -0.21 2.91
C GLY A 71 7.04 -1.65 3.41
N THR A 72 7.07 -1.82 4.74
CA THR A 72 7.20 -3.14 5.37
C THR A 72 5.82 -3.72 5.65
N ALA A 73 5.57 -4.95 5.20
CA ALA A 73 4.30 -5.64 5.42
C ALA A 73 4.17 -6.14 6.87
N VAL A 74 4.03 -5.22 7.81
CA VAL A 74 3.81 -5.44 9.24
C VAL A 74 2.67 -4.54 9.69
N VAL A 75 1.80 -5.03 10.57
CA VAL A 75 0.68 -4.26 11.15
C VAL A 75 1.16 -2.89 11.64
N GLU A 76 0.30 -1.88 11.52
CA GLU A 76 0.55 -0.46 11.84
C GLU A 76 1.50 0.27 10.87
N ASN A 77 2.21 -0.45 9.98
CA ASN A 77 2.99 0.19 8.93
C ASN A 77 2.12 0.59 7.74
N THR A 78 2.62 1.51 6.94
CA THR A 78 1.95 1.99 5.73
C THR A 78 2.62 1.41 4.49
N LEU A 79 1.82 0.83 3.61
CA LEU A 79 2.22 0.47 2.26
C LEU A 79 1.95 1.65 1.33
N THR A 80 2.86 1.89 0.39
CA THR A 80 2.75 2.95 -0.62
C THR A 80 2.85 2.35 -2.02
N ALA A 81 1.94 2.75 -2.89
CA ALA A 81 1.94 2.35 -4.30
C ALA A 81 3.25 2.79 -4.98
N GLY A 82 3.76 1.95 -5.88
CA GLY A 82 4.93 2.27 -6.68
C GLY A 82 4.67 3.38 -7.70
N THR A 83 5.74 3.84 -8.34
CA THR A 83 5.67 4.85 -9.40
C THR A 83 4.91 4.33 -10.62
N ILE A 84 4.12 5.20 -11.24
CA ILE A 84 3.33 4.89 -12.45
C ILE A 84 4.04 5.38 -13.70
N THR A 85 3.76 4.73 -14.83
CA THR A 85 4.25 5.14 -16.15
C THR A 85 3.05 5.38 -17.07
N PRO A 86 2.95 6.57 -17.71
CA PRO A 86 3.86 7.72 -17.58
C PRO A 86 3.71 8.41 -16.22
N LEU A 87 4.79 9.05 -15.74
CA LEU A 87 4.85 9.71 -14.43
C LEU A 87 3.83 10.87 -14.29
N SER A 88 3.44 11.48 -15.41
CA SER A 88 2.42 12.53 -15.49
C SER A 88 1.00 12.02 -15.40
N ALA A 89 0.77 10.68 -15.37
CA ALA A 89 -0.58 10.13 -15.42
C ALA A 89 -1.39 10.48 -14.17
N THR A 90 -2.61 10.96 -14.41
CA THR A 90 -3.65 11.07 -13.38
C THR A 90 -4.36 9.74 -13.26
N VAL A 91 -4.44 9.19 -12.05
CA VAL A 91 -4.99 7.85 -11.80
C VAL A 91 -5.85 7.80 -10.54
N THR A 92 -6.72 6.80 -10.49
CA THR A 92 -7.35 6.34 -9.26
C THR A 92 -6.65 5.07 -8.77
N TYR A 93 -6.67 4.85 -7.46
CA TYR A 93 -6.07 3.69 -6.81
C TYR A 93 -7.14 2.76 -6.23
N GLN A 94 -6.84 1.48 -6.17
CA GLN A 94 -7.60 0.50 -5.42
C GLN A 94 -6.64 -0.54 -4.82
N CYS A 95 -6.54 -0.55 -3.50
CA CYS A 95 -5.82 -1.59 -2.77
C CYS A 95 -6.62 -2.89 -2.78
N LYS A 96 -5.94 -4.01 -2.99
CA LYS A 96 -6.53 -5.36 -3.04
C LYS A 96 -5.75 -6.29 -2.14
N ARG A 97 -6.43 -7.31 -1.58
CA ARG A 97 -5.78 -8.34 -0.76
C ARG A 97 -6.23 -9.75 -1.10
N CYS A 98 -5.37 -10.72 -0.82
CA CYS A 98 -5.64 -12.15 -0.95
C CYS A 98 -4.95 -12.93 0.17
N ALA A 99 -5.53 -14.05 0.61
CA ALA A 99 -4.93 -14.92 1.62
C ALA A 99 -3.73 -15.73 1.09
N THR A 100 -3.56 -15.81 -0.21
CA THR A 100 -2.42 -16.49 -0.87
C THR A 100 -1.79 -15.58 -1.92
N SER A 101 -0.49 -15.74 -2.17
CA SER A 101 0.24 -14.91 -3.15
C SER A 101 -0.30 -15.03 -4.59
N ASN A 102 -0.86 -16.20 -4.95
CA ASN A 102 -1.32 -16.52 -6.30
C ASN A 102 -2.85 -16.63 -6.42
N GLY A 103 -3.61 -16.23 -5.38
CA GLY A 103 -5.06 -16.30 -5.35
C GLY A 103 -5.74 -15.11 -6.03
N GLU A 104 -7.05 -15.10 -5.97
CA GLU A 104 -7.87 -13.99 -6.44
C GLU A 104 -7.83 -12.83 -5.43
N TYR A 105 -7.35 -11.67 -5.87
CA TYR A 105 -7.24 -10.45 -5.05
C TYR A 105 -8.55 -9.68 -5.07
N ILE A 106 -9.18 -9.56 -3.91
CA ILE A 106 -10.41 -8.79 -3.72
C ILE A 106 -10.10 -7.36 -3.29
N ASN A 107 -10.97 -6.42 -3.64
CA ASN A 107 -10.85 -5.02 -3.23
C ASN A 107 -10.94 -4.88 -1.71
N VAL A 108 -10.03 -4.12 -1.12
CA VAL A 108 -10.17 -3.65 0.26
C VAL A 108 -11.12 -2.45 0.23
N SER A 109 -12.24 -2.55 0.93
CA SER A 109 -13.27 -1.52 0.94
C SER A 109 -12.72 -0.18 1.43
N GLY A 110 -12.96 0.90 0.67
CA GLY A 110 -12.52 2.25 1.01
C GLY A 110 -11.01 2.53 0.81
N ALA A 111 -10.20 1.54 0.46
CA ALA A 111 -8.76 1.70 0.25
C ALA A 111 -8.44 2.21 -1.16
N THR A 112 -8.75 3.48 -1.41
CA THR A 112 -8.62 4.15 -2.72
C THR A 112 -7.53 5.21 -2.78
N SER A 113 -6.67 5.28 -1.77
CA SER A 113 -5.49 6.16 -1.74
C SER A 113 -4.26 5.45 -2.31
N ASN A 114 -3.23 6.23 -2.65
CA ASN A 114 -1.91 5.70 -3.01
C ASN A 114 -1.16 5.07 -1.82
N THR A 115 -1.70 5.20 -0.62
CA THR A 115 -1.18 4.59 0.61
C THR A 115 -2.27 3.77 1.31
N TYR A 116 -1.86 2.73 2.03
CA TYR A 116 -2.72 1.91 2.87
C TYR A 116 -2.03 1.56 4.18
N SER A 117 -2.64 1.89 5.32
CA SER A 117 -2.16 1.51 6.65
C SER A 117 -2.67 0.12 7.02
N LEU A 118 -1.74 -0.78 7.30
CA LEU A 118 -2.03 -2.18 7.61
C LEU A 118 -2.69 -2.33 8.98
N LEU A 119 -3.77 -3.09 9.02
CA LEU A 119 -4.56 -3.38 10.21
C LEU A 119 -4.24 -4.78 10.76
N THR A 120 -4.60 -5.04 12.01
CA THR A 120 -4.51 -6.39 12.61
C THR A 120 -5.30 -7.44 11.81
N SER A 121 -6.41 -7.04 11.19
CA SER A 121 -7.21 -7.91 10.31
C SER A 121 -6.54 -8.27 8.99
N ASP A 122 -5.39 -7.67 8.68
CA ASP A 122 -4.63 -7.93 7.47
C ASP A 122 -3.51 -8.96 7.67
N ILE A 123 -3.28 -9.43 8.90
CA ILE A 123 -2.28 -10.46 9.20
C ILE A 123 -2.50 -11.69 8.31
N GLY A 124 -1.44 -12.14 7.66
CA GLY A 124 -1.43 -13.30 6.76
C GLY A 124 -1.86 -12.99 5.33
N TYR A 125 -2.38 -11.80 5.05
CA TYR A 125 -2.78 -11.42 3.68
C TYR A 125 -1.61 -10.84 2.87
N TYR A 126 -1.70 -11.06 1.56
CA TYR A 126 -0.88 -10.43 0.53
C TYR A 126 -1.64 -9.28 -0.11
N PHE A 127 -0.92 -8.24 -0.51
CA PHE A 127 -1.51 -7.01 -1.04
C PHE A 127 -1.01 -6.70 -2.45
N LYS A 128 -1.90 -6.17 -3.28
CA LYS A 128 -1.63 -5.54 -4.58
C LYS A 128 -2.32 -4.19 -4.64
N VAL A 129 -1.87 -3.33 -5.53
CA VAL A 129 -2.58 -2.09 -5.86
C VAL A 129 -2.86 -2.06 -7.36
N SER A 130 -4.12 -1.79 -7.73
CA SER A 130 -4.50 -1.48 -9.10
C SER A 130 -4.61 0.03 -9.26
N VAL A 131 -4.13 0.55 -10.38
CA VAL A 131 -4.29 1.95 -10.77
C VAL A 131 -5.00 2.02 -12.12
N THR A 132 -5.95 2.94 -12.24
CA THR A 132 -6.72 3.18 -13.46
C THR A 132 -6.56 4.63 -13.90
N GLY A 133 -6.19 4.84 -15.16
CA GLY A 133 -6.01 6.15 -15.74
C GLY A 133 -7.29 6.96 -15.77
N THR A 134 -7.18 8.29 -15.57
CA THR A 134 -8.27 9.28 -15.63
C THR A 134 -7.78 10.55 -16.32
N SER A 135 -8.68 11.46 -16.68
CA SER A 135 -8.33 12.80 -17.22
C SER A 135 -7.35 12.72 -18.40
N GLY A 136 -7.74 12.02 -19.46
CA GLY A 136 -6.90 11.84 -20.65
C GLY A 136 -5.91 10.69 -20.57
N TYR A 137 -5.86 9.98 -19.46
CA TYR A 137 -5.13 8.71 -19.33
C TYR A 137 -6.10 7.53 -19.30
N SER A 138 -5.69 6.38 -19.82
CA SER A 138 -6.55 5.20 -19.95
C SER A 138 -5.83 3.94 -19.50
N GLY A 139 -6.62 2.85 -19.36
CA GLY A 139 -6.10 1.55 -18.98
C GLY A 139 -5.96 1.37 -17.47
N THR A 140 -5.80 0.11 -17.06
CA THR A 140 -5.61 -0.31 -15.68
C THR A 140 -4.40 -1.22 -15.60
N VAL A 141 -3.51 -0.95 -14.67
CA VAL A 141 -2.36 -1.81 -14.34
C VAL A 141 -2.38 -2.18 -12.87
N THR A 142 -1.81 -3.34 -12.54
CA THR A 142 -1.78 -3.84 -11.17
C THR A 142 -0.34 -4.21 -10.80
N SER A 143 0.07 -3.86 -9.59
CA SER A 143 1.41 -4.12 -9.07
C SER A 143 1.65 -5.62 -8.84
N GLU A 144 2.93 -5.98 -8.67
CA GLU A 144 3.29 -7.22 -7.97
C GLU A 144 2.78 -7.15 -6.52
N TYR A 145 2.69 -8.32 -5.88
CA TYR A 145 2.25 -8.39 -4.50
C TYR A 145 3.35 -8.04 -3.50
N THR A 146 2.93 -7.65 -2.29
CA THR A 146 3.75 -7.60 -1.07
C THR A 146 3.07 -8.38 0.04
N GLY A 147 3.79 -8.83 1.05
CA GLY A 147 3.31 -9.64 2.16
C GLY A 147 3.91 -11.06 2.16
N PRO A 148 3.41 -11.99 2.98
CA PRO A 148 2.23 -11.79 3.83
C PRO A 148 2.47 -10.76 4.94
N VAL A 149 1.40 -10.07 5.37
CA VAL A 149 1.46 -9.11 6.48
C VAL A 149 1.77 -9.85 7.77
N ALA A 150 2.82 -9.45 8.46
CA ALA A 150 3.17 -9.95 9.78
C ALA A 150 2.51 -9.12 10.89
N GLY A 151 2.22 -9.77 12.02
CA GLY A 151 1.88 -9.06 13.26
C GLY A 151 3.12 -8.39 13.87
N THR A 152 2.91 -7.38 14.69
CA THR A 152 3.94 -6.87 15.59
C THR A 152 4.15 -7.89 16.71
N SER A 153 5.18 -8.73 16.63
CA SER A 153 5.55 -9.60 17.75
C SER A 153 6.46 -8.80 18.70
N THR A 154 5.95 -8.47 19.87
CA THR A 154 6.79 -7.95 20.94
C THR A 154 7.21 -9.12 21.81
N PRO A 155 8.52 -9.40 21.94
CA PRO A 155 8.98 -10.55 22.72
C PRO A 155 8.63 -10.40 24.20
N ILE A 156 8.24 -11.51 24.83
CA ILE A 156 8.22 -11.64 26.28
C ILE A 156 9.70 -11.81 26.70
N THR A 157 10.20 -10.91 27.52
CA THR A 157 11.63 -10.86 27.88
C THR A 157 11.92 -11.38 29.28
N ALA A 158 10.89 -11.48 30.13
CA ALA A 158 11.04 -12.04 31.48
C ALA A 158 9.70 -12.57 32.03
N ILE A 159 9.80 -13.47 32.97
CA ILE A 159 8.74 -13.93 33.86
C ILE A 159 9.17 -13.62 35.29
N GLY A 160 8.25 -13.16 36.11
CA GLY A 160 8.49 -12.89 37.53
C GLY A 160 8.72 -14.17 38.35
N GLU A 161 8.94 -14.00 39.64
CA GLU A 161 9.18 -15.12 40.57
C GLU A 161 7.91 -15.99 40.73
N ILE A 162 8.12 -17.28 40.93
CA ILE A 162 7.06 -18.22 41.28
C ILE A 162 6.55 -17.87 42.67
N SER A 163 5.23 -17.84 42.83
CA SER A 163 4.58 -17.61 44.12
C SER A 163 3.85 -18.87 44.60
N GLY A 164 3.61 -18.93 45.90
CA GLY A 164 2.97 -20.07 46.57
C GLY A 164 3.87 -20.76 47.61
N THR A 165 3.35 -21.72 48.34
CA THR A 165 4.08 -22.49 49.34
C THR A 165 4.62 -23.78 48.70
N ALA A 166 5.93 -24.00 48.79
CA ALA A 166 6.53 -25.22 48.26
C ALA A 166 6.29 -26.44 49.18
N GLN A 167 5.06 -26.90 49.26
CA GLN A 167 4.60 -28.03 50.05
C GLN A 167 3.67 -28.91 49.22
N VAL A 168 3.74 -30.23 49.39
CA VAL A 168 2.82 -31.17 48.72
C VAL A 168 1.34 -30.74 48.92
N GLU A 169 0.55 -30.93 47.88
CA GLU A 169 -0.85 -30.47 47.77
C GLU A 169 -1.07 -28.96 47.71
N GLN A 170 -0.01 -28.16 47.75
CA GLN A 170 -0.09 -26.71 47.52
C GLN A 170 0.12 -26.37 46.06
N THR A 171 -0.49 -25.26 45.62
CA THR A 171 -0.41 -24.76 44.25
C THR A 171 0.63 -23.66 44.18
N LEU A 172 1.55 -23.82 43.23
CA LEU A 172 2.47 -22.78 42.80
C LEU A 172 1.86 -22.01 41.62
N THR A 173 2.10 -20.72 41.57
CA THR A 173 1.66 -19.83 40.48
C THR A 173 2.87 -19.24 39.80
N ALA A 174 2.91 -19.30 38.49
CA ALA A 174 3.94 -18.63 37.67
C ALA A 174 3.89 -17.10 37.87
N GLY A 175 5.04 -16.49 37.89
CA GLY A 175 5.14 -15.03 38.03
C GLY A 175 4.53 -14.27 36.87
N SER A 176 4.32 -12.98 37.06
CA SER A 176 3.80 -12.08 36.01
C SER A 176 4.80 -11.98 34.85
N LEU A 177 4.27 -11.91 33.64
CA LEU A 177 5.08 -11.64 32.46
C LEU A 177 5.43 -10.15 32.38
N THR A 178 6.52 -9.79 31.73
CA THR A 178 6.93 -8.39 31.49
C THR A 178 5.85 -7.57 30.76
N ARG A 179 4.89 -8.25 30.11
CA ARG A 179 3.70 -7.67 29.51
C ARG A 179 2.49 -8.39 30.08
N SER A 180 1.70 -7.69 30.89
CA SER A 180 0.55 -8.26 31.61
C SER A 180 -0.56 -8.73 30.69
N GLU A 181 -0.65 -8.17 29.46
CA GLU A 181 -1.61 -8.55 28.41
C GLU A 181 -1.13 -9.70 27.49
N ALA A 182 0.11 -10.16 27.68
CA ALA A 182 0.64 -11.23 26.85
C ALA A 182 -0.04 -12.58 27.17
N THR A 183 -0.48 -13.28 26.12
CA THR A 183 -0.85 -14.69 26.23
C THR A 183 0.39 -15.56 26.09
N ALA A 184 0.61 -16.48 27.01
CA ALA A 184 1.73 -17.41 26.99
C ALA A 184 1.29 -18.84 27.26
N THR A 185 2.05 -19.78 26.74
CA THR A 185 2.02 -21.17 27.16
C THR A 185 3.08 -21.40 28.21
N TYR A 186 2.80 -22.25 29.18
CA TYR A 186 3.70 -22.58 30.29
C TYR A 186 4.20 -24.01 30.16
N GLN A 187 5.35 -24.30 30.75
CA GLN A 187 5.84 -25.65 30.99
C GLN A 187 6.61 -25.61 32.31
N TRP A 188 6.21 -26.47 33.25
CA TRP A 188 6.90 -26.63 34.53
C TRP A 188 7.96 -27.69 34.42
N TYR A 189 9.03 -27.47 35.17
CA TYR A 189 10.20 -28.33 35.26
C TYR A 189 10.51 -28.60 36.72
N SER A 190 11.08 -29.75 37.02
CA SER A 190 11.57 -30.12 38.34
C SER A 190 13.01 -30.66 38.34
N CYS A 191 13.70 -30.42 39.41
CA CYS A 191 15.02 -30.96 39.64
C CYS A 191 15.18 -31.39 41.11
N SER A 192 15.95 -32.42 41.37
CA SER A 192 16.22 -32.92 42.71
C SER A 192 17.31 -32.14 43.47
N THR A 193 18.12 -31.35 42.77
CA THR A 193 19.18 -30.52 43.33
C THR A 193 19.14 -29.13 42.71
N ILE A 194 19.55 -28.10 43.47
CA ILE A 194 19.43 -26.69 43.05
C ILE A 194 20.22 -26.37 41.75
N ASP A 195 21.31 -27.04 41.53
CA ASP A 195 22.20 -26.86 40.38
C ASP A 195 22.15 -28.04 39.38
N GLY A 196 21.11 -28.89 39.46
CA GLY A 196 20.95 -30.04 38.58
C GLY A 196 20.26 -29.68 37.25
N GLU A 197 20.16 -30.70 36.39
CA GLU A 197 19.38 -30.60 35.18
C GLU A 197 17.89 -30.68 35.52
N TYR A 198 17.09 -29.85 34.89
CA TYR A 198 15.65 -29.76 35.10
C TYR A 198 14.91 -30.61 34.07
N ASP A 199 14.12 -31.56 34.56
CA ASP A 199 13.25 -32.38 33.74
C ASP A 199 11.86 -31.80 33.58
N ILE A 200 11.26 -32.04 32.40
CA ILE A 200 9.90 -31.63 32.09
C ILE A 200 8.90 -32.36 32.97
N ILE A 201 8.02 -31.63 33.64
CA ILE A 201 6.86 -32.23 34.30
C ILE A 201 5.77 -32.39 33.23
N THR A 202 5.55 -33.63 32.79
CA THR A 202 4.64 -33.94 31.70
C THR A 202 3.22 -33.48 32.02
N GLY A 203 2.58 -32.70 31.11
CA GLY A 203 1.21 -32.19 31.26
C GLY A 203 1.08 -30.96 32.13
N ALA A 204 2.14 -30.47 32.78
CA ALA A 204 2.12 -29.25 33.59
C ALA A 204 2.29 -27.99 32.68
N THR A 205 1.20 -27.62 31.99
CA THR A 205 1.19 -26.56 30.94
C THR A 205 0.34 -25.34 31.27
N PHE A 206 -0.16 -25.24 32.51
CA PHE A 206 -0.95 -24.10 32.98
C PHE A 206 -0.09 -23.09 33.74
N ALA A 207 -0.61 -21.86 33.92
CA ALA A 207 0.04 -20.84 34.77
C ALA A 207 0.18 -21.27 36.23
N THR A 208 -0.53 -22.30 36.64
CA THR A 208 -0.47 -22.87 37.99
C THR A 208 -0.09 -24.35 37.94
N TYR A 209 0.62 -24.82 38.97
CA TYR A 209 0.98 -26.22 39.13
C TYR A 209 0.81 -26.65 40.59
N THR A 210 0.04 -27.73 40.82
CA THR A 210 -0.14 -28.29 42.17
C THR A 210 0.92 -29.35 42.44
N LEU A 211 1.69 -29.17 43.51
CA LEU A 211 2.74 -30.10 43.93
C LEU A 211 2.15 -31.43 44.35
N THR A 212 2.68 -32.51 43.82
CA THR A 212 2.28 -33.88 44.15
C THR A 212 3.35 -34.60 44.95
N ALA A 213 2.96 -35.59 45.76
CA ALA A 213 3.90 -36.51 46.36
C ALA A 213 4.51 -37.38 45.23
N SER A 214 5.85 -37.52 45.20
CA SER A 214 6.59 -38.38 44.30
C SER A 214 6.71 -39.80 44.84
#